data_49bef3113677a04566edf1db49561976
#
_entry.id   49bef3113677a04566edf1db49561976
#
_cell.length_a   1.000
_cell.length_b   1.000
_cell.length_c   1.000
_cell.angle_alpha   90.00
_cell.angle_beta   90.00
_cell.angle_gamma   90.00
#
_symmetry.space_group_name_H-M   'P 1'
#
loop_
_entity.id
_entity.type
_entity.pdbx_description
1 polymer ?
#
loop_
_entity_poly.entity_id
_entity_poly.type
_entity_poly.pdbx_seq_one_letter_code
_entity_poly.pdbx_strand_id
1 'polypeptide(L)'
;GKICLDAGCGPGRWTYAIQQLGAKKVDSFDISAEAIKRCKQINPNAYVDNILELKPNPVYDFVLSWGVLHHNKNTREGFRNVASQVKQGGMLHIMVYNKKYDHEYDGYRGDTSIEKHKEWEKLSFEEKIKICENKVKTKGGDIHGWFDAFNPEVSLSFTPEEVSEWFREEGFDKIRLRVKSYFNSIPTSQVNMNGIKS
;
A
#
# COMPACT_ATOMS: atom_id res chain seq x y z
N GLY A 1 -6.50 14.34 18.21
CA GLY A 1 -6.78 13.14 18.96
C GLY A 1 -7.68 12.15 18.24
N LYS A 2 -7.27 11.61 17.09
CA LYS A 2 -8.01 10.62 16.28
C LYS A 2 -7.58 9.19 16.62
N ILE A 3 -8.49 8.22 16.47
CA ILE A 3 -8.17 6.79 16.49
C ILE A 3 -7.89 6.36 15.07
N CYS A 4 -6.71 5.82 14.81
CA CYS A 4 -6.21 5.53 13.47
C CYS A 4 -5.84 4.06 13.32
N LEU A 5 -5.92 3.54 12.09
CA LEU A 5 -5.43 2.23 11.70
C LEU A 5 -4.40 2.37 10.59
N ASP A 6 -3.26 1.70 10.73
CA ASP A 6 -2.26 1.50 9.68
C ASP A 6 -2.33 0.04 9.22
N ALA A 7 -3.04 -0.18 8.12
CA ALA A 7 -3.37 -1.51 7.59
C ALA A 7 -2.31 -1.96 6.57
N GLY A 8 -1.45 -2.90 6.98
CA GLY A 8 -0.23 -3.28 6.26
C GLY A 8 0.90 -2.33 6.61
N CYS A 9 1.19 -2.20 7.90
CA CYS A 9 2.11 -1.17 8.43
C CYS A 9 3.59 -1.41 8.09
N GLY A 10 3.95 -2.59 7.60
CA GLY A 10 5.34 -2.98 7.43
C GLY A 10 6.15 -2.77 8.71
N PRO A 11 7.39 -2.24 8.62
CA PRO A 11 8.21 -1.95 9.80
C PRO A 11 7.78 -0.71 10.61
N GLY A 12 6.63 -0.07 10.29
CA GLY A 12 6.03 1.00 11.09
C GLY A 12 6.30 2.44 10.62
N ARG A 13 6.76 2.64 9.39
CA ARG A 13 7.05 3.99 8.85
C ARG A 13 5.84 4.93 8.95
N TRP A 14 4.70 4.47 8.47
CA TRP A 14 3.48 5.29 8.48
C TRP A 14 2.82 5.32 9.86
N THR A 15 2.90 4.24 10.62
CA THR A 15 2.51 4.21 12.03
C THR A 15 3.19 5.35 12.80
N TYR A 16 4.52 5.50 12.66
CA TYR A 16 5.27 6.58 13.30
C TYR A 16 4.78 7.96 12.83
N ALA A 17 4.62 8.15 11.53
CA ALA A 17 4.14 9.43 10.98
C ALA A 17 2.75 9.82 11.52
N ILE A 18 1.82 8.86 11.61
CA ILE A 18 0.47 9.07 12.14
C ILE A 18 0.54 9.46 13.63
N GLN A 19 1.41 8.83 14.42
CA GLN A 19 1.65 9.20 15.82
C GLN A 19 2.18 10.63 15.94
N GLN A 20 3.18 11.01 15.12
CA GLN A 20 3.76 12.37 15.13
C GLN A 20 2.74 13.45 14.72
N LEU A 21 1.74 13.09 13.92
CA LEU A 21 0.61 13.98 13.57
C LEU A 21 -0.43 14.12 14.69
N GLY A 22 -0.19 13.55 15.87
CA GLY A 22 -1.04 13.73 17.06
C GLY A 22 -2.24 12.79 17.11
N ALA A 23 -2.16 11.59 16.53
CA ALA A 23 -3.16 10.56 16.75
C ALA A 23 -3.26 10.21 18.24
N LYS A 24 -4.50 10.03 18.74
CA LYS A 24 -4.75 9.58 20.11
C LYS A 24 -4.34 8.11 20.30
N LYS A 25 -4.58 7.31 19.26
CA LYS A 25 -4.25 5.89 19.22
C LYS A 25 -3.98 5.48 17.77
N VAL A 26 -2.99 4.64 17.57
CA VAL A 26 -2.74 3.98 16.27
C VAL A 26 -2.72 2.49 16.51
N ASP A 27 -3.65 1.77 15.90
CA ASP A 27 -3.54 0.33 15.73
C ASP A 27 -2.79 0.05 14.42
N SER A 28 -1.95 -0.98 14.43
CA SER A 28 -1.09 -1.28 13.28
C SER A 28 -0.97 -2.78 13.12
N PHE A 29 -1.18 -3.29 11.90
CA PHE A 29 -0.99 -4.71 11.61
C PHE A 29 -0.30 -4.93 10.27
N ASP A 30 0.33 -6.07 10.15
CA ASP A 30 0.93 -6.57 8.90
C ASP A 30 0.89 -8.10 8.90
N ILE A 31 0.90 -8.72 7.73
CA ILE A 31 0.96 -10.18 7.60
C ILE A 31 2.35 -10.72 7.96
N SER A 32 3.39 -9.89 7.84
CA SER A 32 4.79 -10.24 8.10
C SER A 32 5.11 -10.12 9.59
N ALA A 33 5.33 -11.25 10.24
CA ALA A 33 5.77 -11.29 11.65
C ALA A 33 7.11 -10.56 11.86
N GLU A 34 8.04 -10.60 10.88
CA GLU A 34 9.31 -9.89 10.94
C GLU A 34 9.11 -8.36 10.86
N ALA A 35 8.22 -7.89 9.99
CA ALA A 35 7.85 -6.48 9.92
C ALA A 35 7.23 -6.01 11.24
N ILE A 36 6.32 -6.79 11.81
CA ILE A 36 5.70 -6.48 13.11
C ILE A 36 6.71 -6.43 14.24
N LYS A 37 7.70 -7.33 14.26
CA LYS A 37 8.79 -7.28 15.26
C LYS A 37 9.52 -5.93 15.26
N ARG A 38 9.72 -5.34 14.07
CA ARG A 38 10.31 -4.00 13.92
C ARG A 38 9.32 -2.91 14.28
N CYS A 39 8.08 -3.01 13.81
CA CYS A 39 7.01 -2.03 14.10
C CYS A 39 6.76 -1.89 15.61
N LYS A 40 6.90 -2.97 16.38
CA LYS A 40 6.74 -2.97 17.85
C LYS A 40 7.74 -2.06 18.59
N GLN A 41 8.84 -1.70 17.98
CA GLN A 41 9.76 -0.70 18.53
C GLN A 41 9.17 0.72 18.51
N ILE A 42 8.18 0.96 17.62
CA ILE A 42 7.47 2.23 17.43
C ILE A 42 6.09 2.18 18.07
N ASN A 43 5.39 1.08 17.86
CA ASN A 43 4.04 0.82 18.38
C ASN A 43 3.99 -0.57 19.04
N PRO A 44 4.15 -0.66 20.37
CA PRO A 44 4.14 -1.95 21.08
C PRO A 44 2.87 -2.79 20.87
N ASN A 45 1.76 -2.15 20.50
CA ASN A 45 0.48 -2.81 20.24
C ASN A 45 0.31 -3.29 18.80
N ALA A 46 1.35 -3.16 17.93
CA ALA A 46 1.31 -3.72 16.59
C ALA A 46 1.17 -5.25 16.64
N TYR A 47 0.39 -5.81 15.73
CA TYR A 47 0.05 -7.24 15.73
C TYR A 47 0.10 -7.83 14.31
N VAL A 48 0.23 -9.16 14.24
CA VAL A 48 0.16 -9.88 12.96
C VAL A 48 -1.30 -10.13 12.61
N ASP A 49 -1.71 -9.74 11.40
CA ASP A 49 -3.04 -10.00 10.89
C ASP A 49 -3.03 -10.00 9.36
N ASN A 50 -4.08 -10.57 8.76
CA ASN A 50 -4.26 -10.67 7.33
C ASN A 50 -5.38 -9.72 6.87
N ILE A 51 -5.05 -8.80 5.96
CA ILE A 51 -6.00 -7.84 5.41
C ILE A 51 -7.24 -8.49 4.77
N LEU A 52 -7.11 -9.74 4.28
CA LEU A 52 -8.21 -10.49 3.68
C LEU A 52 -9.13 -11.15 4.73
N GLU A 53 -8.73 -11.18 6.01
CA GLU A 53 -9.46 -11.84 7.10
C GLU A 53 -10.09 -10.86 8.10
N LEU A 54 -9.87 -9.56 7.90
CA LEU A 54 -10.42 -8.53 8.77
C LEU A 54 -11.95 -8.61 8.85
N LYS A 55 -12.46 -8.59 10.08
CA LYS A 55 -13.90 -8.46 10.33
C LYS A 55 -14.29 -6.98 10.40
N PRO A 56 -15.50 -6.61 9.97
CA PRO A 56 -15.97 -5.23 10.08
C PRO A 56 -15.89 -4.71 11.52
N ASN A 57 -15.22 -3.58 11.69
CA ASN A 57 -15.05 -2.89 12.98
C ASN A 57 -14.94 -1.37 12.73
N PRO A 58 -16.06 -0.66 12.47
CA PRO A 58 -16.08 0.73 12.05
C PRO A 58 -15.81 1.70 13.21
N VAL A 59 -14.61 1.68 13.77
CA VAL A 59 -14.20 2.50 14.94
C VAL A 59 -13.17 3.57 14.59
N TYR A 60 -12.51 3.49 13.43
CA TYR A 60 -11.39 4.36 13.11
C TYR A 60 -11.82 5.66 12.45
N ASP A 61 -11.29 6.77 12.95
CA ASP A 61 -11.41 8.09 12.33
C ASP A 61 -10.62 8.20 11.02
N PHE A 62 -9.49 7.49 10.97
CA PHE A 62 -8.59 7.47 9.82
C PHE A 62 -8.00 6.08 9.64
N VAL A 63 -8.09 5.57 8.42
CA VAL A 63 -7.47 4.30 8.01
C VAL A 63 -6.53 4.58 6.86
N LEU A 64 -5.30 4.10 6.97
CA LEU A 64 -4.29 4.13 5.94
C LEU A 64 -3.99 2.70 5.47
N SER A 65 -3.92 2.49 4.15
CA SER A 65 -3.33 1.28 3.55
C SER A 65 -2.42 1.70 2.40
N TRP A 66 -1.13 1.77 2.68
CA TRP A 66 -0.15 2.33 1.77
C TRP A 66 0.79 1.27 1.21
N GLY A 67 0.66 0.97 -0.08
CA GLY A 67 1.56 0.03 -0.73
C GLY A 67 1.26 -1.44 -0.42
N VAL A 68 0.01 -1.80 -0.14
CA VAL A 68 -0.37 -3.13 0.38
C VAL A 68 -1.36 -3.84 -0.52
N LEU A 69 -2.49 -3.19 -0.81
CA LEU A 69 -3.65 -3.83 -1.44
C LEU A 69 -3.32 -4.50 -2.78
N HIS A 70 -2.49 -3.87 -3.58
CA HIS A 70 -2.10 -4.36 -4.91
C HIS A 70 -1.13 -5.56 -4.87
N HIS A 71 -0.65 -5.95 -3.69
CA HIS A 71 0.12 -7.18 -3.48
C HIS A 71 -0.75 -8.38 -3.09
N ASN A 72 -2.08 -8.27 -3.24
CA ASN A 72 -3.03 -9.34 -3.02
C ASN A 72 -3.78 -9.70 -4.30
N LYS A 73 -3.91 -11.00 -4.62
CA LYS A 73 -4.73 -11.47 -5.75
C LYS A 73 -6.19 -11.01 -5.63
N ASN A 74 -6.70 -10.90 -4.40
CA ASN A 74 -8.04 -10.45 -4.07
C ASN A 74 -8.05 -8.98 -3.60
N THR A 75 -7.42 -8.08 -4.37
CA THR A 75 -7.26 -6.65 -4.03
C THR A 75 -8.59 -5.99 -3.65
N ARG A 76 -9.67 -6.27 -4.39
CA ARG A 76 -10.98 -5.68 -4.14
C ARG A 76 -11.60 -6.11 -2.80
N GLU A 77 -11.39 -7.36 -2.41
CA GLU A 77 -11.80 -7.86 -1.09
C GLU A 77 -10.98 -7.21 0.03
N GLY A 78 -9.66 -7.14 -0.14
CA GLY A 78 -8.78 -6.42 0.80
C GLY A 78 -9.22 -4.96 0.98
N PHE A 79 -9.57 -4.26 -0.11
CA PHE A 79 -10.10 -2.90 -0.05
C PHE A 79 -11.41 -2.83 0.76
N ARG A 80 -12.39 -3.74 0.49
CA ARG A 80 -13.66 -3.81 1.22
C ARG A 80 -13.42 -4.00 2.72
N ASN A 81 -12.52 -4.91 3.07
CA ASN A 81 -12.21 -5.20 4.47
C ASN A 81 -11.59 -4.00 5.19
N VAL A 82 -10.68 -3.27 4.53
CA VAL A 82 -10.10 -2.03 5.07
C VAL A 82 -11.14 -0.92 5.16
N ALA A 83 -12.00 -0.78 4.16
CA ALA A 83 -13.09 0.19 4.13
C ALA A 83 -14.11 -0.02 5.27
N SER A 84 -14.33 -1.29 5.66
CA SER A 84 -15.23 -1.66 6.76
C SER A 84 -14.70 -1.27 8.16
N GLN A 85 -13.43 -0.87 8.27
CA GLN A 85 -12.85 -0.39 9.52
C GLN A 85 -13.14 1.09 9.77
N VAL A 86 -13.52 1.83 8.72
CA VAL A 86 -13.74 3.28 8.79
C VAL A 86 -15.12 3.58 9.36
N LYS A 87 -15.17 4.38 10.41
CA LYS A 87 -16.45 4.84 10.96
C LYS A 87 -17.13 5.87 10.07
N GLN A 88 -18.42 6.09 10.29
CA GLN A 88 -19.17 7.21 9.68
C GLN A 88 -18.43 8.54 9.86
N GLY A 89 -18.25 9.29 8.79
CA GLY A 89 -17.48 10.55 8.76
C GLY A 89 -15.96 10.37 8.86
N GLY A 90 -15.47 9.14 8.97
CA GLY A 90 -14.04 8.83 8.97
C GLY A 90 -13.45 8.85 7.55
N MET A 91 -12.13 8.85 7.46
CA MET A 91 -11.40 8.91 6.20
C MET A 91 -10.63 7.61 5.93
N LEU A 92 -10.74 7.10 4.72
CA LEU A 92 -9.82 6.09 4.17
C LEU A 92 -8.83 6.76 3.23
N HIS A 93 -7.56 6.40 3.34
CA HIS A 93 -6.52 6.74 2.37
C HIS A 93 -5.79 5.48 1.93
N ILE A 94 -5.70 5.26 0.63
CA ILE A 94 -4.95 4.14 0.06
C ILE A 94 -3.92 4.61 -0.95
N MET A 95 -2.89 3.78 -1.14
CA MET A 95 -1.98 3.86 -2.28
C MET A 95 -1.88 2.49 -2.94
N VAL A 96 -2.13 2.46 -4.25
CA VAL A 96 -1.91 1.29 -5.13
C VAL A 96 -1.14 1.70 -6.37
N TYR A 97 -0.62 0.73 -7.12
CA TYR A 97 0.09 1.02 -8.37
C TYR A 97 -0.85 1.49 -9.47
N ASN A 98 -0.36 2.42 -10.30
CA ASN A 98 -1.10 3.01 -11.40
C ASN A 98 -0.79 2.28 -12.71
N LYS A 99 -1.80 1.65 -13.30
CA LYS A 99 -1.72 0.86 -14.53
C LYS A 99 -1.08 1.61 -15.71
N LYS A 100 -1.23 2.92 -15.77
CA LYS A 100 -0.63 3.77 -16.81
C LYS A 100 0.90 3.61 -16.91
N TYR A 101 1.56 3.22 -15.83
CA TYR A 101 3.02 3.17 -15.73
C TYR A 101 3.59 1.74 -15.69
N ASP A 102 2.78 0.71 -15.92
CA ASP A 102 3.23 -0.69 -15.89
C ASP A 102 4.35 -0.99 -16.89
N HIS A 103 4.33 -0.31 -18.04
CA HIS A 103 5.36 -0.44 -19.08
C HIS A 103 6.77 -0.03 -18.60
N GLU A 104 6.90 0.69 -17.47
CA GLU A 104 8.19 1.08 -16.91
C GLU A 104 8.83 -0.03 -16.06
N TYR A 105 8.06 -1.08 -15.72
CA TYR A 105 8.44 -2.11 -14.74
C TYR A 105 8.70 -3.49 -15.36
N ASP A 106 8.94 -3.57 -16.69
CA ASP A 106 9.35 -4.79 -17.40
C ASP A 106 8.44 -6.01 -17.15
N GLY A 107 7.14 -5.78 -16.93
CA GLY A 107 6.16 -6.83 -16.62
C GLY A 107 6.10 -7.24 -15.16
N TYR A 108 6.91 -6.66 -14.26
CA TYR A 108 6.83 -6.91 -12.82
C TYR A 108 5.64 -6.21 -12.14
N ARG A 109 4.85 -5.44 -12.88
CA ARG A 109 3.57 -4.86 -12.45
C ARG A 109 2.46 -5.20 -13.43
N GLY A 110 1.21 -5.18 -12.94
CA GLY A 110 0.03 -5.48 -13.73
C GLY A 110 -0.17 -6.98 -13.96
N ASP A 111 -0.81 -7.30 -15.06
CA ASP A 111 -1.33 -8.63 -15.36
C ASP A 111 -0.22 -9.72 -15.52
N THR A 112 0.99 -9.31 -15.86
CA THR A 112 2.14 -10.22 -16.06
C THR A 112 2.99 -10.40 -14.81
N SER A 113 2.68 -9.73 -13.71
CA SER A 113 3.54 -9.70 -12.51
C SER A 113 3.82 -11.07 -11.91
N ILE A 114 2.83 -11.97 -11.92
CA ILE A 114 2.95 -13.31 -11.35
C ILE A 114 3.93 -14.16 -12.14
N GLU A 115 3.87 -14.12 -13.49
CA GLU A 115 4.81 -14.84 -14.35
C GLU A 115 6.23 -14.29 -14.20
N LYS A 116 6.36 -12.97 -14.17
CA LYS A 116 7.65 -12.30 -13.96
C LYS A 116 8.26 -12.62 -12.61
N HIS A 117 7.44 -12.71 -11.56
CA HIS A 117 7.94 -13.11 -10.25
C HIS A 117 8.52 -14.53 -10.25
N LYS A 118 7.91 -15.47 -10.96
CA LYS A 118 8.47 -16.83 -11.12
C LYS A 118 9.86 -16.84 -11.81
N GLU A 119 10.11 -15.89 -12.72
CA GLU A 119 11.44 -15.70 -13.30
C GLU A 119 12.39 -15.10 -12.27
N TRP A 120 11.93 -14.08 -11.52
CA TRP A 120 12.68 -13.41 -10.48
C TRP A 120 13.12 -14.35 -9.35
N GLU A 121 12.27 -15.26 -8.92
CA GLU A 121 12.61 -16.23 -7.86
C GLU A 121 13.77 -17.16 -8.22
N LYS A 122 13.97 -17.43 -9.50
CA LYS A 122 15.09 -18.29 -9.98
C LYS A 122 16.45 -17.59 -9.93
N LEU A 123 16.47 -16.27 -9.77
CA LEU A 123 17.69 -15.48 -9.75
C LEU A 123 18.36 -15.55 -8.37
N SER A 124 19.69 -15.59 -8.36
CA SER A 124 20.48 -15.37 -7.15
C SER A 124 20.29 -13.96 -6.61
N PHE A 125 20.64 -13.73 -5.35
CA PHE A 125 20.56 -12.40 -4.75
C PHE A 125 21.43 -11.38 -5.51
N GLU A 126 22.62 -11.79 -5.95
CA GLU A 126 23.56 -10.95 -6.71
C GLU A 126 22.96 -10.54 -8.07
N GLU A 127 22.29 -11.47 -8.76
CA GLU A 127 21.61 -11.16 -10.03
C GLU A 127 20.45 -10.19 -9.83
N LYS A 128 19.64 -10.36 -8.77
CA LYS A 128 18.57 -9.43 -8.39
C LYS A 128 19.11 -8.03 -8.15
N ILE A 129 20.20 -7.91 -7.39
CA ILE A 129 20.82 -6.62 -7.13
C ILE A 129 21.36 -5.97 -8.41
N LYS A 130 22.01 -6.72 -9.30
CA LYS A 130 22.50 -6.19 -10.59
C LYS A 130 21.36 -5.64 -11.47
N ILE A 131 20.20 -6.31 -11.48
CA ILE A 131 19.03 -5.82 -12.20
C ILE A 131 18.56 -4.48 -11.60
N CYS A 132 18.46 -4.40 -10.27
CA CYS A 132 18.07 -3.16 -9.59
C CYS A 132 19.08 -2.02 -9.84
N GLU A 133 20.38 -2.30 -9.79
CA GLU A 133 21.44 -1.32 -10.10
C GLU A 133 21.32 -0.79 -11.53
N ASN A 134 21.04 -1.67 -12.49
CA ASN A 134 20.82 -1.25 -13.88
C ASN A 134 19.58 -0.33 -14.00
N LYS A 135 18.51 -0.63 -13.26
CA LYS A 135 17.32 0.22 -13.21
C LYS A 135 17.63 1.59 -12.61
N VAL A 136 18.40 1.64 -11.52
CA VAL A 136 18.86 2.92 -10.95
C VAL A 136 19.62 3.74 -11.97
N LYS A 137 20.55 3.13 -12.74
CA LYS A 137 21.34 3.81 -13.78
C LYS A 137 20.47 4.34 -14.94
N THR A 138 19.45 3.59 -15.34
CA THR A 138 18.66 3.90 -16.56
C THR A 138 17.40 4.71 -16.29
N LYS A 139 16.81 4.59 -15.11
CA LYS A 139 15.52 5.18 -14.74
C LYS A 139 15.58 6.07 -13.48
N GLY A 140 16.70 6.04 -12.76
CA GLY A 140 16.84 6.73 -11.47
C GLY A 140 16.20 5.94 -10.31
N GLY A 141 16.00 6.62 -9.18
CA GLY A 141 15.55 5.98 -7.95
C GLY A 141 16.69 5.34 -7.16
N ASP A 142 16.39 4.35 -6.35
CA ASP A 142 17.36 3.61 -5.55
C ASP A 142 17.13 2.10 -5.62
N ILE A 143 18.14 1.32 -5.22
CA ILE A 143 18.13 -0.16 -5.30
C ILE A 143 16.98 -0.73 -4.48
N HIS A 144 16.72 -0.18 -3.29
CA HIS A 144 15.66 -0.68 -2.41
C HIS A 144 14.29 -0.51 -3.03
N GLY A 145 14.00 0.68 -3.60
CA GLY A 145 12.74 0.94 -4.29
C GLY A 145 12.50 0.03 -5.50
N TRP A 146 13.54 -0.28 -6.28
CA TRP A 146 13.43 -1.23 -7.39
C TRP A 146 13.28 -2.67 -6.91
N PHE A 147 14.01 -3.06 -5.85
CA PHE A 147 13.84 -4.38 -5.27
C PHE A 147 12.44 -4.59 -4.73
N ASP A 148 11.88 -3.63 -4.00
CA ASP A 148 10.51 -3.66 -3.50
C ASP A 148 9.46 -3.72 -4.64
N ALA A 149 9.77 -3.12 -5.79
CA ALA A 149 8.88 -3.16 -6.95
C ALA A 149 8.85 -4.52 -7.65
N PHE A 150 9.94 -5.30 -7.59
CA PHE A 150 10.11 -6.55 -8.33
C PHE A 150 9.92 -7.81 -7.46
N ASN A 151 10.19 -7.70 -6.16
CA ASN A 151 10.22 -8.85 -5.26
C ASN A 151 8.85 -9.43 -4.88
N PRO A 152 7.74 -8.69 -4.78
CA PRO A 152 6.45 -9.25 -4.42
C PRO A 152 5.91 -10.23 -5.48
N GLU A 153 5.37 -11.38 -5.03
CA GLU A 153 4.75 -12.40 -5.91
C GLU A 153 3.63 -11.80 -6.77
N VAL A 154 2.89 -10.86 -6.21
CA VAL A 154 1.76 -10.19 -6.86
C VAL A 154 1.98 -8.69 -6.81
N SER A 155 1.87 -8.03 -7.95
CA SER A 155 1.99 -6.57 -8.07
C SER A 155 0.98 -6.06 -9.10
N LEU A 156 -0.30 -6.09 -8.73
CA LEU A 156 -1.39 -5.62 -9.58
C LEU A 156 -1.39 -4.09 -9.68
N SER A 157 -2.02 -3.57 -10.70
CA SER A 157 -2.12 -2.13 -10.95
C SER A 157 -3.53 -1.76 -11.38
N PHE A 158 -3.92 -0.53 -11.10
CA PHE A 158 -5.31 -0.06 -11.27
C PHE A 158 -5.32 1.35 -11.83
N THR A 159 -6.41 1.69 -12.53
CA THR A 159 -6.64 3.07 -12.94
C THR A 159 -7.23 3.89 -11.79
N PRO A 160 -7.09 5.22 -11.82
CA PRO A 160 -7.76 6.08 -10.84
C PRO A 160 -9.29 5.92 -10.84
N GLU A 161 -9.87 5.64 -12.01
CA GLU A 161 -11.30 5.45 -12.20
C GLU A 161 -11.80 4.19 -11.49
N GLU A 162 -11.10 3.05 -11.67
CA GLU A 162 -11.37 1.79 -10.98
C GLU A 162 -11.33 1.98 -9.46
N VAL A 163 -10.27 2.60 -8.95
CA VAL A 163 -10.12 2.86 -7.51
C VAL A 163 -11.21 3.80 -6.99
N SER A 164 -11.58 4.82 -7.76
CA SER A 164 -12.68 5.73 -7.39
C SER A 164 -14.02 4.99 -7.27
N GLU A 165 -14.28 4.00 -8.15
CA GLU A 165 -15.49 3.19 -8.07
C GLU A 165 -15.51 2.32 -6.80
N TRP A 166 -14.38 1.72 -6.42
CA TRP A 166 -14.29 0.98 -5.15
C TRP A 166 -14.71 1.82 -3.94
N PHE A 167 -14.29 3.09 -3.90
CA PHE A 167 -14.71 4.00 -2.83
C PHE A 167 -16.22 4.23 -2.83
N ARG A 168 -16.83 4.45 -4.03
CA ARG A 168 -18.28 4.68 -4.14
C ARG A 168 -19.09 3.46 -3.70
N GLU A 169 -18.70 2.27 -4.18
CA GLU A 169 -19.34 1.00 -3.83
C GLU A 169 -19.33 0.73 -2.32
N GLU A 170 -18.29 1.17 -1.61
CA GLU A 170 -18.20 1.03 -0.16
C GLU A 170 -18.75 2.25 0.61
N GLY A 171 -19.54 3.11 -0.04
CA GLY A 171 -20.24 4.22 0.60
C GLY A 171 -19.31 5.36 1.07
N PHE A 172 -18.31 5.71 0.26
CA PHE A 172 -17.49 6.90 0.48
C PHE A 172 -17.89 8.02 -0.48
N ASP A 173 -17.87 9.23 0.01
CA ASP A 173 -18.00 10.46 -0.76
C ASP A 173 -16.71 11.31 -0.70
N LYS A 174 -16.75 12.51 -1.29
CA LYS A 174 -15.61 13.45 -1.32
C LYS A 174 -14.30 12.78 -1.72
N ILE A 175 -14.40 11.85 -2.69
CA ILE A 175 -13.28 11.07 -3.20
C ILE A 175 -12.30 12.01 -3.90
N ARG A 176 -11.01 11.92 -3.56
CA ARG A 176 -9.96 12.78 -4.10
C ARG A 176 -8.74 11.98 -4.49
N LEU A 177 -8.37 12.07 -5.78
CA LEU A 177 -7.07 11.64 -6.27
C LEU A 177 -6.02 12.67 -5.84
N ARG A 178 -4.97 12.23 -5.18
CA ARG A 178 -3.83 13.06 -4.78
C ARG A 178 -2.76 13.02 -5.86
N VAL A 179 -2.72 14.03 -6.72
CA VAL A 179 -1.79 14.12 -7.87
C VAL A 179 -0.54 14.94 -7.61
N LYS A 180 -0.41 15.58 -6.44
CA LYS A 180 0.77 16.36 -6.06
C LYS A 180 1.34 15.85 -4.75
N SER A 181 2.60 15.44 -4.76
CA SER A 181 3.40 15.44 -3.55
C SER A 181 4.04 16.81 -3.34
N TYR A 182 4.51 17.08 -2.14
CA TYR A 182 5.29 18.27 -1.80
C TYR A 182 6.60 18.38 -2.61
N PHE A 183 7.03 17.33 -3.25
CA PHE A 183 8.17 17.28 -4.16
C PHE A 183 7.63 17.20 -5.59
N ASN A 184 7.82 18.24 -6.36
CA ASN A 184 7.31 18.44 -7.73
C ASN A 184 7.71 17.38 -8.78
N SER A 185 8.21 16.22 -8.39
CA SER A 185 8.81 15.23 -9.26
C SER A 185 8.44 13.77 -8.98
N ILE A 186 7.36 13.49 -8.24
CA ILE A 186 6.95 12.08 -8.10
C ILE A 186 6.15 11.68 -9.34
N PRO A 187 6.64 10.69 -10.09
CA PRO A 187 5.83 10.09 -11.14
C PRO A 187 4.52 9.62 -10.52
N THR A 188 3.45 9.89 -11.19
CA THR A 188 2.11 9.40 -10.85
C THR A 188 1.99 7.89 -11.09
N SER A 189 3.08 7.13 -10.90
CA SER A 189 3.11 5.66 -10.95
C SER A 189 2.30 4.99 -9.83
N GLN A 190 1.64 5.84 -9.03
CA GLN A 190 0.80 5.44 -7.91
C GLN A 190 -0.57 6.12 -8.02
N VAL A 191 -1.62 5.39 -7.68
CA VAL A 191 -2.93 5.94 -7.38
C VAL A 191 -3.00 6.20 -5.88
N ASN A 192 -2.90 7.47 -5.49
CA ASN A 192 -3.07 7.92 -4.11
C ASN A 192 -4.48 8.50 -3.97
N MET A 193 -5.37 7.82 -3.29
CA MET A 193 -6.77 8.23 -3.21
C MET A 193 -7.30 8.20 -1.78
N ASN A 194 -8.13 9.18 -1.46
CA ASN A 194 -8.86 9.20 -0.21
C ASN A 194 -10.35 9.52 -0.41
N GLY A 195 -11.17 9.08 0.53
CA GLY A 195 -12.60 9.38 0.60
C GLY A 195 -13.09 9.46 2.05
N ILE A 196 -14.24 10.07 2.24
CA ILE A 196 -14.91 10.18 3.53
C ILE A 196 -16.08 9.20 3.54
N LYS A 197 -16.22 8.40 4.60
CA LYS A 197 -17.32 7.45 4.76
C LYS A 197 -18.62 8.20 4.98
N SER A 198 -19.57 8.01 4.06
CA SER A 198 -20.90 8.68 4.08
C SER A 198 -21.83 8.02 5.06
#